data_2ea43563e9be15619abc298886fe24ca
#
_entry.id   2ea43563e9be15619abc298886fe24ca
#
_cell.length_a   1.000
_cell.length_b   1.000
_cell.length_c   1.000
_cell.angle_alpha   90.00
_cell.angle_beta   90.00
_cell.angle_gamma   90.00
#
_symmetry.space_group_name_H-M   'P 1'
#
loop_
_entity.id
_entity.type
_entity.pdbx_description
1 polymer ?
#
loop_
_entity_poly.entity_id
_entity_poly.type
_entity_poly.pdbx_seq_one_letter_code
_entity_poly.pdbx_strand_id
1 'polypeptide(L)'
;MSYKKKCIFAATKKKTYFMEENSIEMKSLIKLRDGRTFYVPAYQRGYRWNEEQVKDLLDDLYSFASGKNEKQFYCLQPIIVKKISKDSAQWKTIVGNHPQINQEKDMYEVVDGQQRLTTLYILLQYIIEHTTDEEDKEDELKTMYSLIYETRRDFSAYLQAIGIQTNFNNIDEKHAFNAFQCIKNWIENKKTPNLKASNIRSKLATFLCQDNETEESCGSLQVVWYEINENKDVIREFLTINNGKIQLTEAELIKALFLQKRNLEDDNLEISQGNIALEWERIENALHQDDFWYFLSNENKIPSNRIELLLRLNKGVFEIDKNKLFRSYYEIFSGKESLTEIVKKEWKSVVSVFRTLEDWYIDPIKYNLIGFLTHAGTPLQEIYKNYESATSQEDFISKLEKMIKIKKIVELNYSKDRNQIRNILLLLNIHTLNKQLGALREHTEVNSPSYKFPFDIFVTQNWDVEHIDSAQTNRLSKKEDQKEWVKVHKEFLPKKEWEKQVASFELEENWEKCIEAIKEIAKEKSEEEDNRNTIGNLTLLDAETNRSYGNALFPRKRKEILEAIRNGKYVPQCTQMIFYKNFGETSLQNSLYWSDDCKKAYQDYILNELKEYGKQ
;
A
#
# COMPACT_ATOMS: atom_id res chain seq x y z
N MET A 1 -23.83 35.23 -66.99
CA MET A 1 -24.93 34.30 -67.34
C MET A 1 -25.21 33.40 -66.14
N SER A 2 -26.38 33.65 -65.57
CA SER A 2 -26.86 33.06 -64.31
C SER A 2 -27.53 31.73 -64.57
N TYR A 3 -27.23 30.71 -63.74
CA TYR A 3 -28.05 29.52 -63.66
C TYR A 3 -28.55 29.36 -62.21
N LYS A 4 -29.80 29.78 -62.01
CA LYS A 4 -30.62 29.46 -60.87
C LYS A 4 -31.12 28.03 -60.99
N LYS A 5 -30.69 27.08 -60.14
CA LYS A 5 -31.39 25.83 -59.92
C LYS A 5 -32.28 25.93 -58.69
N LYS A 6 -33.60 25.90 -58.93
CA LYS A 6 -34.64 25.69 -57.91
C LYS A 6 -34.51 24.23 -57.41
N CYS A 7 -34.24 24.05 -56.12
CA CYS A 7 -34.51 22.79 -55.43
C CYS A 7 -35.89 22.89 -54.77
N ILE A 8 -36.79 22.03 -55.19
CA ILE A 8 -38.09 21.79 -54.61
C ILE A 8 -37.87 20.94 -53.36
N PHE A 9 -38.16 21.51 -52.17
CA PHE A 9 -38.19 20.74 -50.92
C PHE A 9 -39.55 20.08 -50.79
N ALA A 10 -39.58 18.73 -50.94
CA ALA A 10 -40.70 17.92 -50.50
C ALA A 10 -40.72 17.89 -48.97
N ALA A 11 -41.79 18.40 -48.37
CA ALA A 11 -42.01 18.34 -46.94
C ALA A 11 -42.39 16.92 -46.50
N THR A 12 -41.39 16.08 -46.21
CA THR A 12 -41.59 14.90 -45.40
C THR A 12 -41.57 15.31 -43.94
N LYS A 13 -42.67 15.10 -43.23
CA LYS A 13 -42.77 15.22 -41.76
C LYS A 13 -41.77 14.19 -41.14
N LYS A 14 -40.51 14.58 -41.00
CA LYS A 14 -39.60 13.94 -40.07
C LYS A 14 -40.02 14.40 -38.66
N LYS A 15 -40.44 13.45 -37.83
CA LYS A 15 -40.40 13.62 -36.38
C LYS A 15 -38.95 13.95 -36.03
N THR A 16 -38.71 15.23 -35.73
CA THR A 16 -37.44 15.68 -35.17
C THR A 16 -37.40 15.13 -33.75
N TYR A 17 -36.70 14.00 -33.55
CA TYR A 17 -36.22 13.66 -32.23
C TYR A 17 -35.20 14.76 -31.88
N PHE A 18 -35.57 15.66 -31.01
CA PHE A 18 -34.61 16.49 -30.31
C PHE A 18 -33.76 15.51 -29.49
N MET A 19 -32.54 15.22 -29.95
CA MET A 19 -31.51 14.67 -29.08
C MET A 19 -31.22 15.81 -28.10
N GLU A 20 -31.73 15.69 -26.88
CA GLU A 20 -31.30 16.56 -25.80
C GLU A 20 -29.80 16.40 -25.64
N GLU A 21 -29.07 17.49 -25.84
CA GLU A 21 -27.62 17.52 -25.71
C GLU A 21 -27.24 17.51 -24.23
N ASN A 22 -26.04 17.03 -23.89
CA ASN A 22 -25.47 17.14 -22.55
C ASN A 22 -25.35 18.64 -22.20
N SER A 23 -25.60 19.00 -20.94
CA SER A 23 -25.42 20.36 -20.49
C SER A 23 -24.02 20.63 -19.96
N ILE A 24 -23.45 21.78 -20.30
CA ILE A 24 -22.14 22.22 -19.77
C ILE A 24 -22.36 23.63 -19.21
N GLU A 25 -22.02 23.82 -17.95
CA GLU A 25 -22.09 25.10 -17.28
C GLU A 25 -20.95 25.27 -16.26
N MET A 26 -20.67 26.53 -15.89
CA MET A 26 -19.74 26.84 -14.81
C MET A 26 -20.55 26.98 -13.51
N LYS A 27 -20.17 26.22 -12.47
CA LYS A 27 -20.82 26.33 -11.15
C LYS A 27 -19.78 26.68 -10.10
N SER A 28 -20.10 27.65 -9.25
CA SER A 28 -19.31 27.89 -8.03
C SER A 28 -19.49 26.74 -7.04
N LEU A 29 -18.50 26.54 -6.16
CA LEU A 29 -18.57 25.48 -5.16
C LEU A 29 -19.77 25.67 -4.22
N ILE A 30 -20.15 26.90 -3.89
CA ILE A 30 -21.31 27.17 -3.05
C ILE A 30 -22.61 26.64 -3.69
N LYS A 31 -22.74 26.74 -5.02
CA LYS A 31 -23.89 26.19 -5.76
C LYS A 31 -23.87 24.65 -5.76
N LEU A 32 -22.74 24.02 -5.56
CA LEU A 32 -22.63 22.56 -5.39
C LEU A 32 -23.00 22.13 -3.97
N ARG A 33 -22.78 22.97 -2.97
CA ARG A 33 -23.04 22.66 -1.57
C ARG A 33 -24.51 22.52 -1.24
N ASP A 34 -25.39 23.29 -1.75
CA ASP A 34 -26.85 23.41 -1.54
C ASP A 34 -27.60 22.13 -1.03
N GLY A 35 -27.02 21.37 -0.13
CA GLY A 35 -27.59 20.17 0.50
C GLY A 35 -27.86 18.99 -0.44
N ARG A 36 -27.36 19.04 -1.69
CA ARG A 36 -27.54 17.97 -2.68
C ARG A 36 -26.71 16.72 -2.36
N THR A 37 -27.08 15.62 -2.97
CA THR A 37 -26.41 14.34 -2.79
C THR A 37 -25.63 13.94 -4.03
N PHE A 38 -24.35 13.58 -3.84
CA PHE A 38 -23.50 12.96 -4.85
C PHE A 38 -23.36 11.48 -4.55
N TYR A 39 -23.82 10.65 -5.47
CA TYR A 39 -23.76 9.21 -5.40
C TYR A 39 -22.61 8.69 -6.25
N VAL A 40 -21.67 8.00 -5.64
CA VAL A 40 -20.52 7.39 -6.30
C VAL A 40 -20.81 5.91 -6.51
N PRO A 41 -21.05 5.48 -7.76
CA PRO A 41 -21.47 4.12 -8.06
C PRO A 41 -20.35 3.09 -7.89
N ALA A 42 -20.74 1.82 -7.80
CA ALA A 42 -19.85 0.70 -7.52
C ALA A 42 -18.73 0.48 -8.53
N TYR A 43 -18.91 0.89 -9.78
CA TYR A 43 -17.88 0.78 -10.81
C TYR A 43 -16.72 1.75 -10.61
N GLN A 44 -16.87 2.77 -9.75
CA GLN A 44 -15.80 3.68 -9.44
C GLN A 44 -14.96 3.20 -8.25
N ARG A 45 -13.69 3.61 -8.25
CA ARG A 45 -12.79 3.36 -7.12
C ARG A 45 -13.21 4.18 -5.90
N GLY A 46 -12.77 3.77 -4.72
CA GLY A 46 -12.88 4.57 -3.53
C GLY A 46 -11.95 5.79 -3.53
N TYR A 47 -11.90 6.49 -2.40
CA TYR A 47 -11.02 7.63 -2.25
C TYR A 47 -9.56 7.16 -2.16
N ARG A 48 -8.67 7.73 -3.02
CA ARG A 48 -7.28 7.26 -3.19
C ARG A 48 -6.23 8.38 -3.31
N TRP A 49 -6.62 9.65 -3.23
CA TRP A 49 -5.62 10.71 -3.29
C TRP A 49 -4.60 10.58 -2.17
N ASN A 50 -3.34 10.77 -2.54
CA ASN A 50 -2.21 10.80 -1.62
C ASN A 50 -1.92 12.24 -1.16
N GLU A 51 -0.93 12.40 -0.25
CA GLU A 51 -0.55 13.71 0.27
C GLU A 51 -0.07 14.70 -0.80
N GLU A 52 0.61 14.24 -1.85
CA GLU A 52 1.12 15.08 -2.94
C GLU A 52 -0.04 15.72 -3.68
N GLN A 53 -1.03 14.94 -4.10
CA GLN A 53 -2.22 15.43 -4.81
C GLN A 53 -3.06 16.38 -3.95
N VAL A 54 -3.15 16.14 -2.65
CA VAL A 54 -3.84 17.02 -1.71
C VAL A 54 -3.08 18.34 -1.55
N LYS A 55 -1.74 18.29 -1.40
CA LYS A 55 -0.88 19.49 -1.29
C LYS A 55 -0.94 20.33 -2.55
N ASP A 56 -0.87 19.72 -3.73
CA ASP A 56 -0.96 20.42 -5.01
C ASP A 56 -2.28 21.21 -5.11
N LEU A 57 -3.40 20.57 -4.77
CA LEU A 57 -4.69 21.27 -4.75
C LEU A 57 -4.69 22.42 -3.75
N LEU A 58 -4.19 22.25 -2.53
CA LEU A 58 -4.14 23.30 -1.52
C LEU A 58 -3.24 24.48 -1.93
N ASP A 59 -2.10 24.18 -2.54
CA ASP A 59 -1.17 25.20 -3.03
C ASP A 59 -1.78 26.01 -4.16
N ASP A 60 -2.49 25.37 -5.08
CA ASP A 60 -3.21 26.03 -6.17
C ASP A 60 -4.32 26.94 -5.63
N LEU A 61 -5.21 26.40 -4.79
CA LEU A 61 -6.33 27.15 -4.20
C LEU A 61 -5.84 28.35 -3.38
N TYR A 62 -4.84 28.16 -2.55
CA TYR A 62 -4.32 29.22 -1.69
C TYR A 62 -3.53 30.28 -2.47
N SER A 63 -2.76 29.86 -3.46
CA SER A 63 -2.03 30.76 -4.35
C SER A 63 -3.01 31.70 -5.08
N PHE A 64 -4.08 31.14 -5.62
CA PHE A 64 -5.12 31.91 -6.30
C PHE A 64 -5.87 32.83 -5.32
N ALA A 65 -6.32 32.30 -4.17
CA ALA A 65 -7.00 33.07 -3.13
C ALA A 65 -6.13 34.21 -2.54
N SER A 66 -4.79 34.10 -2.64
CA SER A 66 -3.85 35.10 -2.12
C SER A 66 -3.43 36.13 -3.15
N GLY A 67 -3.70 35.89 -4.43
CA GLY A 67 -3.42 36.83 -5.53
C GLY A 67 -4.40 38.03 -5.55
N LYS A 68 -4.05 39.06 -6.31
CA LYS A 68 -4.95 40.18 -6.62
C LYS A 68 -5.84 39.81 -7.83
N ASN A 69 -6.66 38.77 -7.65
CA ASN A 69 -7.45 38.18 -8.72
C ASN A 69 -8.93 38.66 -8.66
N GLU A 70 -9.12 39.98 -8.52
CA GLU A 70 -10.47 40.59 -8.54
C GLU A 70 -11.21 40.19 -9.83
N LYS A 71 -12.45 39.71 -9.68
CA LYS A 71 -13.34 39.28 -10.79
C LYS A 71 -12.84 38.06 -11.59
N GLN A 72 -11.82 37.32 -11.12
CA GLN A 72 -11.35 36.09 -11.74
C GLN A 72 -11.87 34.88 -10.96
N PHE A 73 -11.87 33.73 -11.58
CA PHE A 73 -12.18 32.47 -10.93
C PHE A 73 -11.08 31.45 -11.19
N TYR A 74 -10.82 30.58 -10.21
CA TYR A 74 -10.02 29.39 -10.41
C TYR A 74 -10.90 28.28 -10.93
N CYS A 75 -10.59 27.77 -12.12
CA CYS A 75 -11.36 26.69 -12.74
C CYS A 75 -10.79 25.33 -12.32
N LEU A 76 -11.51 24.64 -11.47
CA LEU A 76 -11.21 23.24 -11.17
C LEU A 76 -11.56 22.37 -12.38
N GLN A 77 -10.84 21.25 -12.54
CA GLN A 77 -11.15 20.26 -13.57
C GLN A 77 -12.63 19.82 -13.53
N PRO A 78 -13.22 19.38 -14.65
CA PRO A 78 -14.64 19.07 -14.74
C PRO A 78 -15.15 18.08 -13.70
N ILE A 79 -16.35 18.30 -13.20
CA ILE A 79 -17.17 17.34 -12.47
C ILE A 79 -18.26 16.86 -13.41
N ILE A 80 -18.28 15.57 -13.71
CA ILE A 80 -19.19 14.96 -14.67
C ILE A 80 -20.20 14.15 -13.90
N VAL A 81 -21.48 14.44 -14.11
CA VAL A 81 -22.57 13.84 -13.35
C VAL A 81 -23.74 13.45 -14.26
N LYS A 82 -24.60 12.58 -13.73
CA LYS A 82 -25.92 12.30 -14.27
C LYS A 82 -26.96 12.50 -13.17
N LYS A 83 -28.02 13.23 -13.47
CA LYS A 83 -29.12 13.42 -12.52
C LYS A 83 -29.87 12.09 -12.31
N ILE A 84 -30.16 11.75 -11.04
CA ILE A 84 -30.96 10.57 -10.69
C ILE A 84 -32.41 11.03 -10.51
N SER A 85 -33.28 10.52 -11.37
CA SER A 85 -34.73 10.86 -11.29
C SER A 85 -35.35 10.34 -10.00
N LYS A 86 -36.16 11.14 -9.32
CA LYS A 86 -36.88 10.80 -8.08
C LYS A 86 -37.83 9.61 -8.25
N ASP A 87 -38.30 9.37 -9.47
CA ASP A 87 -39.21 8.25 -9.78
C ASP A 87 -38.47 6.95 -10.08
N SER A 88 -37.15 7.00 -10.24
CA SER A 88 -36.33 5.82 -10.58
C SER A 88 -36.25 4.80 -9.44
N ALA A 89 -36.09 3.52 -9.81
CA ALA A 89 -35.79 2.47 -8.85
C ALA A 89 -34.49 2.75 -8.08
N GLN A 90 -33.48 3.29 -8.77
CA GLN A 90 -32.19 3.68 -8.18
C GLN A 90 -32.37 4.72 -7.07
N TRP A 91 -33.17 5.77 -7.28
CA TRP A 91 -33.47 6.76 -6.23
C TRP A 91 -34.08 6.10 -4.99
N LYS A 92 -35.12 5.24 -5.19
CA LYS A 92 -35.83 4.58 -4.09
C LYS A 92 -34.90 3.68 -3.29
N THR A 93 -34.01 2.95 -3.96
CA THR A 93 -33.02 2.09 -3.33
C THR A 93 -32.00 2.90 -2.50
N ILE A 94 -31.47 4.00 -3.06
CA ILE A 94 -30.50 4.85 -2.36
C ILE A 94 -31.14 5.47 -1.12
N VAL A 95 -32.33 6.07 -1.25
CA VAL A 95 -33.06 6.69 -0.13
C VAL A 95 -33.41 5.65 0.94
N GLY A 96 -33.84 4.44 0.54
CA GLY A 96 -34.12 3.35 1.48
C GLY A 96 -32.91 2.91 2.31
N ASN A 97 -31.72 2.92 1.71
CA ASN A 97 -30.47 2.56 2.38
C ASN A 97 -29.86 3.72 3.19
N HIS A 98 -30.20 4.98 2.86
CA HIS A 98 -29.65 6.18 3.45
C HIS A 98 -30.77 7.20 3.82
N PRO A 99 -31.61 6.93 4.82
CA PRO A 99 -32.77 7.74 5.17
C PRO A 99 -32.43 9.17 5.62
N GLN A 100 -31.16 9.43 5.96
CA GLN A 100 -30.65 10.76 6.36
C GLN A 100 -30.47 11.73 5.18
N ILE A 101 -30.64 11.29 3.95
CA ILE A 101 -30.49 12.13 2.76
C ILE A 101 -31.62 13.15 2.69
N ASN A 102 -31.28 14.40 2.29
CA ASN A 102 -32.28 15.39 1.99
C ASN A 102 -33.02 15.07 0.67
N GLN A 103 -34.22 14.47 0.79
CA GLN A 103 -35.01 14.03 -0.35
C GLN A 103 -35.65 15.19 -1.16
N GLU A 104 -35.64 16.40 -0.63
CA GLU A 104 -36.12 17.60 -1.36
C GLU A 104 -35.09 18.08 -2.40
N LYS A 105 -33.81 17.81 -2.15
CA LYS A 105 -32.69 18.21 -3.01
C LYS A 105 -32.43 17.21 -4.12
N ASP A 106 -31.75 17.69 -5.17
CA ASP A 106 -31.33 16.83 -6.30
C ASP A 106 -30.23 15.86 -5.91
N MET A 107 -30.26 14.68 -6.50
CA MET A 107 -29.24 13.65 -6.39
C MET A 107 -28.58 13.41 -7.75
N TYR A 108 -27.27 13.31 -7.74
CA TYR A 108 -26.46 13.12 -8.94
C TYR A 108 -25.54 11.90 -8.81
N GLU A 109 -25.57 11.03 -9.80
CA GLU A 109 -24.56 9.99 -9.97
C GLU A 109 -23.27 10.65 -10.47
N VAL A 110 -22.16 10.48 -9.76
CA VAL A 110 -20.87 11.03 -10.14
C VAL A 110 -20.21 10.11 -11.16
N VAL A 111 -19.90 10.65 -12.33
CA VAL A 111 -19.24 9.92 -13.43
C VAL A 111 -17.74 10.19 -13.46
N ASP A 112 -17.34 11.43 -13.19
CA ASP A 112 -15.93 11.82 -12.96
C ASP A 112 -15.86 12.97 -11.95
N GLY A 113 -14.76 13.06 -11.23
CA GLY A 113 -14.51 14.12 -10.25
C GLY A 113 -14.73 13.72 -8.79
N GLN A 114 -15.02 12.45 -8.50
CA GLN A 114 -15.25 11.96 -7.14
C GLN A 114 -14.10 12.26 -6.17
N GLN A 115 -12.83 12.10 -6.60
CA GLN A 115 -11.66 12.37 -5.75
C GLN A 115 -11.60 13.83 -5.33
N ARG A 116 -11.86 14.73 -6.28
CA ARG A 116 -11.92 16.19 -6.05
C ARG A 116 -13.06 16.58 -5.12
N LEU A 117 -14.27 16.05 -5.36
CA LEU A 117 -15.42 16.26 -4.48
C LEU A 117 -15.11 15.79 -3.05
N THR A 118 -14.51 14.62 -2.89
CA THR A 118 -14.18 14.11 -1.57
C THR A 118 -13.10 14.95 -0.88
N THR A 119 -12.06 15.38 -1.60
CA THR A 119 -11.01 16.23 -1.01
C THR A 119 -11.56 17.62 -0.62
N LEU A 120 -12.41 18.21 -1.46
CA LEU A 120 -13.09 19.47 -1.14
C LEU A 120 -14.01 19.30 0.08
N TYR A 121 -14.73 18.18 0.19
CA TYR A 121 -15.53 17.86 1.37
C TYR A 121 -14.67 17.83 2.65
N ILE A 122 -13.54 17.12 2.61
CA ILE A 122 -12.61 17.01 3.75
C ILE A 122 -12.05 18.40 4.11
N LEU A 123 -11.70 19.22 3.12
CA LEU A 123 -11.21 20.59 3.35
C LEU A 123 -12.27 21.48 4.00
N LEU A 124 -13.50 21.43 3.48
CA LEU A 124 -14.63 22.18 4.04
C LEU A 124 -14.93 21.71 5.48
N GLN A 125 -14.94 20.40 5.72
CA GLN A 125 -15.14 19.84 7.05
C GLN A 125 -14.07 20.33 8.04
N TYR A 126 -12.79 20.35 7.62
CA TYR A 126 -11.70 20.90 8.43
C TYR A 126 -11.92 22.40 8.74
N ILE A 127 -12.38 23.19 7.78
CA ILE A 127 -12.64 24.63 7.98
C ILE A 127 -13.80 24.82 8.97
N ILE A 128 -14.91 24.12 8.78
CA ILE A 128 -16.11 24.18 9.61
C ILE A 128 -15.81 23.78 11.07
N GLU A 129 -15.04 22.73 11.28
CA GLU A 129 -14.63 22.31 12.65
C GLU A 129 -13.84 23.38 13.40
N HIS A 130 -13.18 24.30 12.70
CA HIS A 130 -12.41 25.39 13.29
C HIS A 130 -13.14 26.72 13.26
N THR A 131 -14.44 26.74 12.90
CA THR A 131 -15.32 27.90 13.05
C THR A 131 -15.65 28.06 14.54
N THR A 132 -15.53 29.27 15.05
CA THR A 132 -15.67 29.56 16.49
C THR A 132 -17.10 29.83 16.93
N ASP A 133 -17.97 30.23 15.99
CA ASP A 133 -19.38 30.45 16.23
C ASP A 133 -20.16 29.17 15.95
N GLU A 134 -20.93 28.69 16.93
CA GLU A 134 -21.67 27.43 16.81
C GLU A 134 -22.88 27.56 15.87
N GLU A 135 -23.51 28.75 15.77
CA GLU A 135 -24.65 29.01 14.87
C GLU A 135 -24.15 28.99 13.42
N ASP A 136 -23.07 29.71 13.13
CA ASP A 136 -22.42 29.69 11.82
C ASP A 136 -21.99 28.26 11.43
N LYS A 137 -21.46 27.49 12.38
CA LYS A 137 -21.04 26.11 12.15
C LYS A 137 -22.21 25.19 11.79
N GLU A 138 -23.33 25.31 12.49
CA GLU A 138 -24.53 24.52 12.20
C GLU A 138 -25.09 24.87 10.81
N ASP A 139 -25.12 26.15 10.43
CA ASP A 139 -25.62 26.57 9.13
C ASP A 139 -24.72 26.15 7.98
N GLU A 140 -23.40 26.20 8.17
CA GLU A 140 -22.43 25.67 7.23
C GLU A 140 -22.59 24.15 7.04
N LEU A 141 -22.82 23.39 8.10
CA LEU A 141 -23.07 21.95 8.02
C LEU A 141 -24.38 21.61 7.30
N LYS A 142 -25.45 22.39 7.49
CA LYS A 142 -26.73 22.19 6.80
C LYS A 142 -26.62 22.37 5.29
N THR A 143 -25.71 23.23 4.84
CA THR A 143 -25.50 23.49 3.40
C THR A 143 -24.52 22.51 2.76
N MET A 144 -23.80 21.70 3.52
CA MET A 144 -22.86 20.71 2.97
C MET A 144 -23.58 19.73 2.05
N TYR A 145 -22.92 19.36 0.95
CA TYR A 145 -23.41 18.26 0.13
C TYR A 145 -23.12 16.91 0.80
N SER A 146 -23.93 15.91 0.47
CA SER A 146 -23.71 14.53 0.94
C SER A 146 -22.95 13.75 -0.11
N LEU A 147 -21.99 12.92 0.34
CA LEU A 147 -21.26 11.98 -0.48
C LEU A 147 -21.64 10.55 -0.08
N ILE A 148 -22.20 9.78 -1.01
CA ILE A 148 -22.60 8.40 -0.79
C ILE A 148 -21.83 7.50 -1.74
N TYR A 149 -21.13 6.53 -1.19
CA TYR A 149 -20.44 5.51 -1.96
C TYR A 149 -21.24 4.19 -1.88
N GLU A 150 -21.63 3.67 -3.03
CA GLU A 150 -22.54 2.51 -3.12
C GLU A 150 -22.06 1.30 -2.33
N THR A 151 -20.79 0.96 -2.44
CA THR A 151 -20.20 -0.22 -1.79
C THR A 151 -19.59 0.05 -0.43
N ARG A 152 -19.58 1.34 0.03
CA ARG A 152 -18.88 1.79 1.25
C ARG A 152 -19.85 2.51 2.18
N ARG A 153 -20.77 1.76 2.75
CA ARG A 153 -21.93 2.29 3.50
C ARG A 153 -21.55 3.23 4.64
N ASP A 154 -20.48 2.90 5.35
CA ASP A 154 -20.06 3.66 6.54
C ASP A 154 -19.15 4.86 6.20
N PHE A 155 -18.66 4.96 4.96
CA PHE A 155 -17.69 5.99 4.58
C PHE A 155 -18.28 7.40 4.64
N SER A 156 -19.57 7.59 4.35
CA SER A 156 -20.24 8.88 4.51
C SER A 156 -20.27 9.35 5.96
N ALA A 157 -20.58 8.44 6.90
CA ALA A 157 -20.57 8.73 8.32
C ALA A 157 -19.13 9.00 8.83
N TYR A 158 -18.16 8.26 8.30
CA TYR A 158 -16.74 8.50 8.58
C TYR A 158 -16.30 9.90 8.15
N LEU A 159 -16.65 10.33 6.95
CA LEU A 159 -16.33 11.66 6.43
C LEU A 159 -16.96 12.80 7.26
N GLN A 160 -18.19 12.61 7.76
CA GLN A 160 -18.85 13.58 8.63
C GLN A 160 -18.16 13.73 9.99
N ALA A 161 -17.54 12.68 10.49
CA ALA A 161 -16.84 12.64 11.78
C ALA A 161 -15.31 12.70 11.65
N ILE A 162 -14.76 13.02 10.49
CA ILE A 162 -13.34 12.85 10.16
C ILE A 162 -12.38 13.60 11.10
N GLY A 163 -12.79 14.74 11.61
CA GLY A 163 -11.98 15.54 12.54
C GLY A 163 -11.84 14.95 13.94
N ILE A 164 -12.80 14.10 14.33
CA ILE A 164 -12.85 13.44 15.65
C ILE A 164 -12.24 12.02 15.56
N GLN A 165 -12.22 11.43 14.35
CA GLN A 165 -11.70 10.09 14.15
C GLN A 165 -10.19 10.02 14.30
N THR A 166 -9.72 9.02 15.03
CA THR A 166 -8.30 8.70 15.19
C THR A 166 -7.91 7.39 14.54
N ASN A 167 -8.89 6.56 14.18
CA ASN A 167 -8.73 5.23 13.61
C ASN A 167 -9.43 5.11 12.26
N PHE A 168 -9.00 4.16 11.46
CA PHE A 168 -9.61 3.81 10.18
C PHE A 168 -9.73 2.28 10.08
N ASN A 169 -10.84 1.80 9.50
CA ASN A 169 -11.16 0.37 9.39
C ASN A 169 -10.88 -0.19 7.98
N ASN A 170 -10.71 0.67 7.01
CA ASN A 170 -10.48 0.29 5.61
C ASN A 170 -9.57 1.28 4.90
N ILE A 171 -9.20 0.95 3.67
CA ILE A 171 -8.25 1.73 2.88
C ILE A 171 -8.80 3.11 2.49
N ASP A 172 -10.11 3.25 2.25
CA ASP A 172 -10.73 4.53 1.90
C ASP A 172 -10.68 5.50 3.08
N GLU A 173 -11.02 5.01 4.27
CA GLU A 173 -10.92 5.77 5.52
C GLU A 173 -9.47 6.17 5.81
N LYS A 174 -8.51 5.28 5.58
CA LYS A 174 -7.06 5.58 5.71
C LYS A 174 -6.65 6.74 4.81
N HIS A 175 -7.04 6.72 3.54
CA HIS A 175 -6.72 7.81 2.61
C HIS A 175 -7.42 9.11 3.01
N ALA A 176 -8.69 9.07 3.43
CA ALA A 176 -9.41 10.24 3.90
C ALA A 176 -8.77 10.83 5.17
N PHE A 177 -8.40 9.98 6.12
CA PHE A 177 -7.67 10.39 7.33
C PHE A 177 -6.33 11.06 6.98
N ASN A 178 -5.55 10.45 6.10
CA ASN A 178 -4.27 11.03 5.65
C ASN A 178 -4.47 12.36 4.95
N ALA A 179 -5.52 12.51 4.12
CA ALA A 179 -5.86 13.78 3.49
C ALA A 179 -6.21 14.86 4.52
N PHE A 180 -7.00 14.52 5.53
CA PHE A 180 -7.34 15.44 6.63
C PHE A 180 -6.08 15.86 7.42
N GLN A 181 -5.21 14.92 7.78
CA GLN A 181 -3.95 15.23 8.44
C GLN A 181 -3.01 16.07 7.55
N CYS A 182 -3.00 15.79 6.26
CA CYS A 182 -2.24 16.57 5.28
C CYS A 182 -2.72 18.02 5.23
N ILE A 183 -4.04 18.26 5.18
CA ILE A 183 -4.65 19.61 5.21
C ILE A 183 -4.27 20.34 6.50
N LYS A 184 -4.42 19.67 7.65
CA LYS A 184 -4.03 20.21 8.95
C LYS A 184 -2.57 20.63 8.99
N ASN A 185 -1.67 19.71 8.63
CA ASN A 185 -0.22 19.95 8.65
C ASN A 185 0.18 21.03 7.65
N TRP A 186 -0.45 21.07 6.46
CA TRP A 186 -0.17 22.09 5.46
C TRP A 186 -0.52 23.50 5.97
N ILE A 187 -1.69 23.67 6.61
CA ILE A 187 -2.10 24.96 7.21
C ILE A 187 -1.16 25.33 8.36
N GLU A 188 -0.78 24.39 9.21
CA GLU A 188 0.14 24.62 10.32
C GLU A 188 1.54 25.01 9.83
N ASN A 189 2.05 24.38 8.78
CA ASN A 189 3.39 24.66 8.23
C ASN A 189 3.45 25.98 7.45
N LYS A 190 2.33 26.51 6.93
CA LYS A 190 2.27 27.83 6.28
C LYS A 190 2.23 29.00 7.26
N LYS A 191 2.15 28.74 8.58
CA LYS A 191 2.22 29.80 9.59
C LYS A 191 3.56 30.55 9.54
N THR A 192 3.49 31.83 9.67
CA THR A 192 4.64 32.72 9.91
C THR A 192 4.32 33.66 11.09
N PRO A 193 5.28 34.38 11.66
CA PRO A 193 5.00 35.35 12.73
C PRO A 193 3.87 36.33 12.38
N ASN A 194 3.71 36.64 11.09
CA ASN A 194 2.71 37.58 10.58
C ASN A 194 1.47 36.91 9.97
N LEU A 195 1.42 35.58 9.87
CA LEU A 195 0.32 34.83 9.22
C LEU A 195 -0.15 33.69 10.13
N LYS A 196 -1.30 33.89 10.80
CA LYS A 196 -1.92 32.90 11.67
C LYS A 196 -2.70 31.84 10.86
N ALA A 197 -2.85 30.63 11.38
CA ALA A 197 -3.68 29.58 10.78
C ALA A 197 -5.14 30.01 10.57
N SER A 198 -5.71 30.82 11.48
CA SER A 198 -7.05 31.39 11.33
C SER A 198 -7.18 32.23 10.05
N ASN A 199 -6.17 33.04 9.72
CA ASN A 199 -6.18 33.88 8.51
C ASN A 199 -6.11 33.03 7.24
N ILE A 200 -5.35 31.92 7.28
CA ILE A 200 -5.26 30.99 6.14
C ILE A 200 -6.62 30.31 5.93
N ARG A 201 -7.24 29.80 7.02
CA ARG A 201 -8.57 29.19 6.98
C ARG A 201 -9.64 30.16 6.50
N SER A 202 -9.71 31.36 7.07
CA SER A 202 -10.67 32.39 6.67
C SER A 202 -10.55 32.74 5.18
N LYS A 203 -9.32 32.86 4.68
CA LYS A 203 -9.06 33.15 3.27
C LYS A 203 -9.53 32.03 2.35
N LEU A 204 -9.25 30.78 2.70
CA LEU A 204 -9.75 29.62 1.97
C LEU A 204 -11.28 29.53 2.05
N ALA A 205 -11.87 29.73 3.23
CA ALA A 205 -13.32 29.71 3.42
C ALA A 205 -14.02 30.75 2.52
N THR A 206 -13.56 32.00 2.55
CA THR A 206 -14.10 33.07 1.68
C THR A 206 -14.00 32.66 0.21
N PHE A 207 -12.85 32.19 -0.24
CA PHE A 207 -12.64 31.80 -1.63
C PHE A 207 -13.51 30.61 -2.07
N LEU A 208 -13.70 29.62 -1.20
CA LEU A 208 -14.50 28.41 -1.48
C LEU A 208 -16.01 28.68 -1.45
N CYS A 209 -16.45 29.65 -0.61
CA CYS A 209 -17.87 29.93 -0.40
C CYS A 209 -18.36 31.13 -1.18
N GLN A 210 -17.55 31.77 -2.01
CA GLN A 210 -17.93 32.95 -2.77
C GLN A 210 -18.59 32.60 -4.10
N ASP A 211 -19.66 33.36 -4.46
CA ASP A 211 -20.27 33.30 -5.79
C ASP A 211 -19.86 34.53 -6.60
N ASN A 212 -19.57 34.36 -7.89
CA ASN A 212 -19.17 35.47 -8.78
C ASN A 212 -20.29 36.43 -9.15
N GLU A 213 -21.50 36.23 -8.68
CA GLU A 213 -22.66 37.08 -9.01
C GLU A 213 -22.67 38.41 -8.22
N THR A 214 -21.78 38.58 -7.22
CA THR A 214 -21.67 39.81 -6.43
C THR A 214 -20.50 40.68 -6.93
N GLU A 215 -20.74 42.00 -7.07
CA GLU A 215 -19.76 42.95 -7.63
C GLU A 215 -18.45 43.11 -6.83
N GLU A 216 -18.40 42.62 -5.59
CA GLU A 216 -17.25 42.73 -4.67
C GLU A 216 -16.41 41.45 -4.54
N SER A 217 -16.39 40.56 -5.53
CA SER A 217 -15.78 39.27 -5.39
C SER A 217 -14.24 39.27 -5.45
N CYS A 218 -13.61 38.73 -4.42
CA CYS A 218 -12.15 38.48 -4.35
C CYS A 218 -11.67 37.25 -5.15
N GLY A 219 -12.47 36.82 -6.13
CA GLY A 219 -12.26 35.56 -6.85
C GLY A 219 -13.03 34.38 -6.22
N SER A 220 -13.38 33.39 -7.00
CA SER A 220 -14.13 32.21 -6.55
C SER A 220 -13.59 30.92 -7.13
N LEU A 221 -13.90 29.81 -6.46
CA LEU A 221 -13.69 28.48 -7.02
C LEU A 221 -14.89 28.10 -7.89
N GLN A 222 -14.62 27.79 -9.16
CA GLN A 222 -15.61 27.25 -10.07
C GLN A 222 -15.22 25.90 -10.64
N VAL A 223 -16.22 25.10 -10.97
CA VAL A 223 -16.06 23.83 -11.65
C VAL A 223 -16.78 23.85 -12.99
N VAL A 224 -16.21 23.18 -13.97
CA VAL A 224 -16.95 22.84 -15.18
C VAL A 224 -17.91 21.72 -14.83
N TRP A 225 -19.19 22.06 -14.72
CA TRP A 225 -20.27 21.12 -14.48
C TRP A 225 -20.71 20.53 -15.81
N TYR A 226 -20.54 19.24 -15.98
CA TYR A 226 -20.96 18.51 -17.16
C TYR A 226 -22.04 17.52 -16.77
N GLU A 227 -23.27 17.74 -17.19
CA GLU A 227 -24.41 16.89 -16.90
C GLU A 227 -24.75 16.03 -18.12
N ILE A 228 -24.65 14.71 -17.94
CA ILE A 228 -24.98 13.73 -18.97
C ILE A 228 -26.49 13.59 -19.07
N ASN A 229 -27.01 13.58 -20.31
CA ASN A 229 -28.43 13.36 -20.56
C ASN A 229 -28.92 12.02 -19.96
N GLU A 230 -30.14 12.04 -19.42
CA GLU A 230 -30.77 10.88 -18.73
C GLU A 230 -30.81 9.60 -19.60
N ASN A 231 -30.90 9.74 -20.91
CA ASN A 231 -31.03 8.63 -21.86
C ASN A 231 -29.68 7.98 -22.25
N LYS A 232 -28.54 8.50 -21.80
CA LYS A 232 -27.22 7.95 -22.13
C LYS A 232 -26.73 6.91 -21.13
N ASP A 233 -26.00 5.93 -21.62
CA ASP A 233 -25.29 4.93 -20.80
C ASP A 233 -24.08 5.60 -20.11
N VAL A 234 -24.20 5.73 -18.80
CA VAL A 234 -23.21 6.39 -17.93
C VAL A 234 -21.83 5.72 -18.00
N ILE A 235 -21.80 4.39 -18.01
CA ILE A 235 -20.54 3.63 -18.02
C ILE A 235 -19.82 3.81 -19.37
N ARG A 236 -20.57 3.83 -20.45
CA ARG A 236 -20.00 4.11 -21.78
C ARG A 236 -19.41 5.52 -21.87
N GLU A 237 -20.12 6.53 -21.34
CA GLU A 237 -19.62 7.89 -21.28
C GLU A 237 -18.38 7.97 -20.36
N PHE A 238 -18.39 7.32 -19.19
CA PHE A 238 -17.25 7.21 -18.28
C PHE A 238 -16.00 6.65 -18.99
N LEU A 239 -16.13 5.54 -19.72
CA LEU A 239 -15.01 4.94 -20.46
C LEU A 239 -14.51 5.88 -21.57
N THR A 240 -15.42 6.58 -22.24
CA THR A 240 -15.08 7.51 -23.34
C THR A 240 -14.35 8.75 -22.83
N ILE A 241 -14.82 9.33 -21.74
CA ILE A 241 -14.26 10.56 -21.16
C ILE A 241 -12.88 10.31 -20.55
N ASN A 242 -12.68 9.15 -19.94
CA ASN A 242 -11.41 8.80 -19.29
C ASN A 242 -10.32 8.35 -20.28
N ASN A 243 -10.66 8.09 -21.54
CA ASN A 243 -9.69 7.69 -22.57
C ASN A 243 -8.66 8.79 -22.95
N GLY A 244 -8.83 10.01 -22.45
CA GLY A 244 -7.93 11.16 -22.75
C GLY A 244 -7.31 11.85 -21.54
N LYS A 245 -7.58 11.39 -20.29
CA LYS A 245 -7.09 12.02 -19.05
C LYS A 245 -6.14 11.10 -18.28
N ILE A 246 -5.95 11.33 -16.99
CA ILE A 246 -5.19 10.42 -16.11
C ILE A 246 -5.72 9.01 -16.35
N GLN A 247 -4.88 8.17 -16.98
CA GLN A 247 -5.30 6.85 -17.43
C GLN A 247 -5.82 6.05 -16.24
N LEU A 248 -7.07 5.58 -16.34
CA LEU A 248 -7.57 4.56 -15.44
C LEU A 248 -6.63 3.34 -15.50
N THR A 249 -6.43 2.71 -14.37
CA THR A 249 -5.71 1.43 -14.32
C THR A 249 -6.46 0.38 -15.13
N GLU A 250 -5.77 -0.62 -15.63
CA GLU A 250 -6.44 -1.72 -16.35
C GLU A 250 -7.51 -2.39 -15.48
N ALA A 251 -7.27 -2.51 -14.18
CA ALA A 251 -8.27 -3.06 -13.24
C ALA A 251 -9.54 -2.22 -13.14
N GLU A 252 -9.45 -0.89 -13.15
CA GLU A 252 -10.62 -0.01 -13.12
C GLU A 252 -11.46 -0.14 -14.40
N LEU A 253 -10.78 -0.24 -15.55
CA LEU A 253 -11.45 -0.48 -16.83
C LEU A 253 -12.13 -1.86 -16.86
N ILE A 254 -11.47 -2.90 -16.34
CA ILE A 254 -12.03 -4.26 -16.25
C ILE A 254 -13.21 -4.29 -15.28
N LYS A 255 -13.12 -3.60 -14.12
CA LYS A 255 -14.25 -3.45 -13.20
C LYS A 255 -15.47 -2.87 -13.89
N ALA A 256 -15.28 -1.81 -14.68
CA ALA A 256 -16.37 -1.20 -15.46
C ALA A 256 -16.98 -2.18 -16.48
N LEU A 257 -16.16 -3.03 -17.13
CA LEU A 257 -16.68 -4.07 -18.03
C LEU A 257 -17.58 -5.09 -17.31
N PHE A 258 -17.16 -5.58 -16.13
CA PHE A 258 -17.96 -6.52 -15.34
C PHE A 258 -19.29 -5.92 -14.87
N LEU A 259 -19.33 -4.62 -14.57
CA LEU A 259 -20.49 -3.94 -14.01
C LEU A 259 -21.37 -3.23 -15.06
N GLN A 260 -21.05 -3.35 -16.36
CA GLN A 260 -21.82 -2.73 -17.41
C GLN A 260 -23.21 -3.36 -17.58
N LYS A 261 -24.29 -2.57 -17.55
CA LYS A 261 -25.69 -3.04 -17.61
C LYS A 261 -25.96 -3.98 -18.78
N ARG A 262 -25.48 -3.65 -19.98
CA ARG A 262 -25.67 -4.49 -21.19
C ARG A 262 -25.06 -5.89 -21.06
N ASN A 263 -24.11 -6.06 -20.12
CA ASN A 263 -23.42 -7.32 -19.90
C ASN A 263 -24.11 -8.20 -18.85
N LEU A 264 -25.16 -7.70 -18.20
CA LEU A 264 -25.88 -8.34 -17.10
C LEU A 264 -27.41 -8.24 -17.31
N GLU A 265 -27.90 -8.59 -18.49
CA GLU A 265 -29.34 -8.64 -18.79
C GLU A 265 -29.99 -9.83 -18.04
N ASP A 266 -30.50 -9.55 -16.82
CA ASP A 266 -31.22 -10.53 -15.99
C ASP A 266 -32.34 -9.81 -15.21
N ASP A 267 -33.43 -10.51 -14.88
CA ASP A 267 -34.53 -9.95 -14.07
C ASP A 267 -34.10 -9.47 -12.67
N ASN A 268 -32.89 -9.84 -12.24
CA ASN A 268 -32.26 -9.45 -10.97
C ASN A 268 -30.93 -8.68 -11.17
N LEU A 269 -30.86 -7.82 -12.18
CA LEU A 269 -29.66 -7.07 -12.58
C LEU A 269 -28.96 -6.36 -11.41
N GLU A 270 -29.71 -5.62 -10.59
CA GLU A 270 -29.15 -4.85 -9.46
C GLU A 270 -28.51 -5.76 -8.41
N ILE A 271 -29.07 -6.93 -8.15
CA ILE A 271 -28.51 -7.91 -7.21
C ILE A 271 -27.21 -8.48 -7.77
N SER A 272 -27.15 -8.80 -9.05
CA SER A 272 -25.95 -9.37 -9.69
C SER A 272 -24.81 -8.35 -9.75
N GLN A 273 -25.08 -7.09 -10.09
CA GLN A 273 -24.10 -6.01 -10.06
C GLN A 273 -23.60 -5.73 -8.64
N GLY A 274 -24.52 -5.64 -7.68
CA GLY A 274 -24.20 -5.42 -6.28
C GLY A 274 -23.30 -6.50 -5.70
N ASN A 275 -23.59 -7.77 -6.01
CA ASN A 275 -22.77 -8.89 -5.54
C ASN A 275 -21.34 -8.86 -6.10
N ILE A 276 -21.18 -8.63 -7.41
CA ILE A 276 -19.86 -8.51 -8.04
C ILE A 276 -19.09 -7.32 -7.42
N ALA A 277 -19.76 -6.19 -7.24
CA ALA A 277 -19.14 -5.00 -6.67
C ALA A 277 -18.66 -5.20 -5.23
N LEU A 278 -19.47 -5.86 -4.39
CA LEU A 278 -19.12 -6.18 -2.99
C LEU A 278 -17.99 -7.21 -2.90
N GLU A 279 -18.03 -8.26 -3.74
CA GLU A 279 -16.94 -9.24 -3.80
C GLU A 279 -15.63 -8.60 -4.31
N TRP A 280 -15.70 -7.72 -5.31
CA TRP A 280 -14.55 -6.96 -5.78
C TRP A 280 -13.91 -6.16 -4.65
N GLU A 281 -14.72 -5.42 -3.89
CA GLU A 281 -14.24 -4.62 -2.77
C GLU A 281 -13.62 -5.49 -1.67
N ARG A 282 -14.24 -6.63 -1.35
CA ARG A 282 -13.66 -7.60 -0.40
C ARG A 282 -12.28 -8.07 -0.85
N ILE A 283 -12.13 -8.39 -2.15
CA ILE A 283 -10.86 -8.81 -2.73
C ILE A 283 -9.82 -7.68 -2.66
N GLU A 284 -10.20 -6.45 -3.04
CA GLU A 284 -9.31 -5.29 -2.93
C GLU A 284 -8.84 -5.08 -1.49
N ASN A 285 -9.75 -5.12 -0.53
CA ASN A 285 -9.43 -4.93 0.89
C ASN A 285 -8.48 -6.03 1.41
N ALA A 286 -8.69 -7.28 1.04
CA ALA A 286 -7.81 -8.38 1.43
C ALA A 286 -6.39 -8.20 0.84
N LEU A 287 -6.29 -7.88 -0.45
CA LEU A 287 -5.00 -7.62 -1.11
C LEU A 287 -4.29 -6.37 -0.57
N HIS A 288 -5.00 -5.45 0.07
CA HIS A 288 -4.40 -4.26 0.70
C HIS A 288 -3.84 -4.54 2.11
N GLN A 289 -4.12 -5.69 2.70
CA GLN A 289 -3.41 -6.10 3.91
C GLN A 289 -1.96 -6.41 3.57
N ASP A 290 -1.03 -5.79 4.28
CA ASP A 290 0.39 -5.89 3.93
C ASP A 290 0.95 -7.30 4.14
N ASP A 291 0.48 -8.02 5.16
CA ASP A 291 0.84 -9.42 5.40
C ASP A 291 0.33 -10.37 4.30
N PHE A 292 -0.87 -10.07 3.71
CA PHE A 292 -1.39 -10.79 2.55
C PHE A 292 -0.65 -10.39 1.26
N TRP A 293 -0.25 -9.14 1.10
CA TRP A 293 0.42 -8.68 -0.11
C TRP A 293 1.85 -9.15 -0.22
N TYR A 294 2.62 -8.99 0.86
CA TYR A 294 4.06 -9.23 0.79
C TYR A 294 4.47 -10.72 0.77
N PHE A 295 3.57 -11.67 1.01
CA PHE A 295 3.89 -13.06 0.69
C PHE A 295 3.76 -13.38 -0.81
N LEU A 296 3.02 -12.55 -1.57
CA LEU A 296 2.80 -12.70 -3.02
C LEU A 296 3.71 -11.79 -3.86
N SER A 297 4.31 -10.76 -3.27
CA SER A 297 5.08 -9.74 -3.99
C SER A 297 6.29 -9.28 -3.20
N ASN A 298 7.42 -9.14 -3.91
CA ASN A 298 8.67 -8.59 -3.37
C ASN A 298 8.90 -7.12 -3.78
N GLU A 299 7.90 -6.47 -4.37
CA GLU A 299 8.01 -5.10 -4.85
C GLU A 299 7.99 -4.09 -3.69
N ASN A 300 9.04 -3.28 -3.57
CA ASN A 300 9.10 -2.17 -2.62
C ASN A 300 8.15 -1.02 -2.97
N LYS A 301 7.79 -0.87 -4.25
CA LYS A 301 6.75 0.07 -4.70
C LYS A 301 5.41 -0.61 -4.67
N ILE A 302 4.55 -0.18 -3.76
CA ILE A 302 3.18 -0.63 -3.70
C ILE A 302 2.46 -0.15 -4.96
N PRO A 303 1.95 -1.05 -5.83
CA PRO A 303 1.19 -0.64 -6.98
C PRO A 303 -0.11 0.05 -6.54
N SER A 304 -0.55 1.02 -7.30
CA SER A 304 -1.79 1.76 -7.03
C SER A 304 -3.03 0.86 -7.04
N ASN A 305 -2.94 -0.29 -7.70
CA ASN A 305 -4.03 -1.25 -7.79
C ASN A 305 -3.52 -2.69 -7.67
N ARG A 306 -3.66 -3.27 -6.47
CA ARG A 306 -3.16 -4.63 -6.16
C ARG A 306 -3.99 -5.75 -6.80
N ILE A 307 -5.25 -5.49 -7.16
CA ILE A 307 -6.13 -6.50 -7.80
C ILE A 307 -5.68 -6.85 -9.22
N GLU A 308 -4.87 -6.00 -9.87
CA GLU A 308 -4.29 -6.35 -11.18
C GLU A 308 -3.49 -7.66 -11.14
N LEU A 309 -2.80 -7.95 -10.04
CA LEU A 309 -2.08 -9.21 -9.87
C LEU A 309 -3.03 -10.41 -10.03
N LEU A 310 -4.18 -10.36 -9.39
CA LEU A 310 -5.21 -11.39 -9.46
C LEU A 310 -5.77 -11.54 -10.88
N LEU A 311 -6.08 -10.41 -11.53
CA LEU A 311 -6.60 -10.41 -12.90
C LEU A 311 -5.58 -10.94 -13.91
N ARG A 312 -4.29 -10.63 -13.70
CA ARG A 312 -3.18 -11.16 -14.51
C ARG A 312 -3.01 -12.66 -14.34
N LEU A 313 -3.09 -13.15 -13.11
CA LEU A 313 -3.08 -14.60 -12.83
C LEU A 313 -4.25 -15.31 -13.51
N ASN A 314 -5.45 -14.76 -13.43
CA ASN A 314 -6.66 -15.32 -14.05
C ASN A 314 -6.54 -15.44 -15.58
N LYS A 315 -5.86 -14.50 -16.24
CA LYS A 315 -5.70 -14.49 -17.71
C LYS A 315 -4.35 -15.03 -18.19
N GLY A 316 -3.42 -15.29 -17.29
CA GLY A 316 -2.05 -15.66 -17.69
C GLY A 316 -1.30 -14.55 -18.42
N VAL A 317 -1.68 -13.28 -18.23
CA VAL A 317 -1.10 -12.10 -18.88
C VAL A 317 -0.15 -11.39 -17.94
N PHE A 318 1.16 -11.59 -18.12
CA PHE A 318 2.20 -11.02 -17.26
C PHE A 318 3.10 -10.00 -17.93
N GLU A 319 2.99 -9.85 -19.25
CA GLU A 319 3.72 -8.83 -19.98
C GLU A 319 3.19 -7.43 -19.60
N ILE A 320 4.13 -6.51 -19.33
CA ILE A 320 3.83 -5.10 -19.02
C ILE A 320 3.64 -4.35 -20.36
N ASP A 321 2.73 -4.81 -21.20
CA ASP A 321 2.31 -4.08 -22.38
C ASP A 321 1.03 -3.30 -22.05
N LYS A 322 0.99 -2.01 -22.41
CA LYS A 322 -0.13 -1.13 -22.12
C LYS A 322 -1.42 -1.71 -22.68
N ASN A 323 -2.40 -1.90 -21.79
CA ASN A 323 -3.75 -2.38 -22.08
C ASN A 323 -3.87 -3.85 -22.55
N LYS A 324 -2.85 -4.69 -22.44
CA LYS A 324 -2.94 -6.11 -22.84
C LYS A 324 -3.89 -6.89 -21.94
N LEU A 325 -3.85 -6.63 -20.63
CA LEU A 325 -4.76 -7.24 -19.66
C LEU A 325 -6.21 -6.80 -19.94
N PHE A 326 -6.45 -5.50 -20.10
CA PHE A 326 -7.78 -4.98 -20.44
C PHE A 326 -8.32 -5.59 -21.73
N ARG A 327 -7.51 -5.65 -22.79
CA ARG A 327 -7.91 -6.25 -24.08
C ARG A 327 -8.34 -7.70 -23.92
N SER A 328 -7.65 -8.50 -23.11
CA SER A 328 -7.98 -9.90 -22.89
C SER A 328 -9.38 -10.10 -22.29
N TYR A 329 -9.82 -9.19 -21.44
CA TYR A 329 -11.21 -9.19 -20.93
C TYR A 329 -12.19 -8.58 -21.94
N TYR A 330 -11.82 -7.48 -22.60
CA TYR A 330 -12.67 -6.79 -23.56
C TYR A 330 -13.06 -7.69 -24.75
N GLU A 331 -12.15 -8.48 -25.28
CA GLU A 331 -12.40 -9.42 -26.38
C GLU A 331 -13.47 -10.46 -26.00
N ILE A 332 -13.43 -10.97 -24.77
CA ILE A 332 -14.43 -11.93 -24.27
C ILE A 332 -15.81 -11.26 -24.18
N PHE A 333 -15.88 -10.02 -23.69
CA PHE A 333 -17.15 -9.28 -23.56
C PHE A 333 -17.65 -8.66 -24.88
N SER A 334 -16.86 -8.71 -25.94
CA SER A 334 -17.25 -8.22 -27.27
C SER A 334 -17.88 -9.30 -28.16
N GLY A 335 -17.98 -10.54 -27.68
CA GLY A 335 -18.62 -11.66 -28.38
C GLY A 335 -20.12 -11.50 -28.59
N LYS A 336 -20.71 -12.36 -29.43
CA LYS A 336 -22.16 -12.33 -29.77
C LYS A 336 -23.04 -13.24 -28.92
N GLU A 337 -22.47 -13.94 -27.94
CA GLU A 337 -23.20 -14.87 -27.06
C GLU A 337 -23.80 -14.15 -25.85
N SER A 338 -24.65 -14.84 -25.11
CA SER A 338 -25.26 -14.31 -23.87
C SER A 338 -24.20 -13.78 -22.92
N LEU A 339 -24.07 -12.46 -22.88
CA LEU A 339 -23.04 -11.76 -22.10
C LEU A 339 -23.15 -12.05 -20.60
N THR A 340 -24.35 -12.21 -20.09
CA THR A 340 -24.61 -12.49 -18.66
C THR A 340 -23.93 -13.77 -18.18
N GLU A 341 -24.03 -14.85 -18.95
CA GLU A 341 -23.39 -16.13 -18.59
C GLU A 341 -21.87 -16.05 -18.68
N ILE A 342 -21.36 -15.32 -19.66
CA ILE A 342 -19.92 -15.06 -19.81
C ILE A 342 -19.40 -14.27 -18.62
N VAL A 343 -20.08 -13.18 -18.23
CA VAL A 343 -19.70 -12.37 -17.07
C VAL A 343 -19.69 -13.21 -15.80
N LYS A 344 -20.74 -13.98 -15.54
CA LYS A 344 -20.83 -14.88 -14.38
C LYS A 344 -19.71 -15.91 -14.36
N LYS A 345 -19.40 -16.52 -15.49
CA LYS A 345 -18.30 -17.51 -15.64
C LYS A 345 -16.94 -16.88 -15.37
N GLU A 346 -16.67 -15.76 -16.01
CA GLU A 346 -15.40 -15.04 -15.86
C GLU A 346 -15.21 -14.52 -14.43
N TRP A 347 -16.28 -13.99 -13.82
CA TRP A 347 -16.22 -13.54 -12.43
C TRP A 347 -15.95 -14.70 -11.46
N LYS A 348 -16.63 -15.85 -11.64
CA LYS A 348 -16.34 -17.06 -10.87
C LYS A 348 -14.89 -17.50 -10.99
N SER A 349 -14.30 -17.38 -12.18
CA SER A 349 -12.87 -17.68 -12.39
C SER A 349 -11.97 -16.75 -11.57
N VAL A 350 -12.21 -15.44 -11.60
CA VAL A 350 -11.47 -14.45 -10.78
C VAL A 350 -11.60 -14.78 -9.29
N VAL A 351 -12.82 -15.04 -8.80
CA VAL A 351 -13.06 -15.42 -7.40
C VAL A 351 -12.37 -16.73 -7.03
N SER A 352 -12.31 -17.69 -7.95
CA SER A 352 -11.60 -18.96 -7.73
C SER A 352 -10.10 -18.75 -7.54
N VAL A 353 -9.47 -17.90 -8.37
CA VAL A 353 -8.05 -17.53 -8.19
C VAL A 353 -7.84 -16.89 -6.82
N PHE A 354 -8.71 -15.95 -6.43
CA PHE A 354 -8.60 -15.31 -5.12
C PHE A 354 -8.70 -16.30 -3.96
N ARG A 355 -9.65 -17.23 -4.00
CA ARG A 355 -9.79 -18.28 -2.98
C ARG A 355 -8.56 -19.19 -2.90
N THR A 356 -7.91 -19.45 -4.03
CA THR A 356 -6.61 -20.15 -4.04
C THR A 356 -5.56 -19.38 -3.28
N LEU A 357 -5.45 -18.06 -3.50
CA LEU A 357 -4.51 -17.21 -2.76
C LEU A 357 -4.86 -17.12 -1.27
N GLU A 358 -6.17 -17.07 -0.91
CA GLU A 358 -6.63 -17.14 0.48
C GLU A 358 -6.22 -18.49 1.14
N ASP A 359 -6.38 -19.62 0.44
CA ASP A 359 -5.96 -20.94 0.94
C ASP A 359 -4.44 -21.00 1.19
N TRP A 360 -3.65 -20.44 0.28
CA TRP A 360 -2.21 -20.34 0.46
C TRP A 360 -1.83 -19.43 1.64
N TYR A 361 -2.59 -18.33 1.82
CA TYR A 361 -2.39 -17.44 2.94
C TYR A 361 -2.74 -18.10 4.27
N ILE A 362 -3.82 -18.87 4.34
CA ILE A 362 -4.29 -19.51 5.58
C ILE A 362 -3.33 -20.61 6.04
N ASP A 363 -2.82 -21.45 5.14
CA ASP A 363 -1.87 -22.52 5.48
C ASP A 363 -0.45 -21.98 5.67
N PRO A 364 0.11 -22.02 6.89
CA PRO A 364 1.43 -21.45 7.16
C PRO A 364 2.56 -22.09 6.34
N ILE A 365 2.49 -23.39 5.97
CA ILE A 365 3.52 -24.06 5.17
C ILE A 365 3.52 -23.49 3.75
N LYS A 366 2.34 -23.41 3.12
CA LYS A 366 2.21 -22.80 1.78
C LYS A 366 2.61 -21.33 1.80
N TYR A 367 2.11 -20.57 2.78
CA TYR A 367 2.46 -19.17 2.97
C TYR A 367 3.98 -18.96 3.03
N ASN A 368 4.67 -19.72 3.87
CA ASN A 368 6.10 -19.61 4.07
C ASN A 368 6.89 -19.99 2.82
N LEU A 369 6.54 -21.09 2.14
CA LEU A 369 7.24 -21.54 0.93
C LEU A 369 7.01 -20.61 -0.25
N ILE A 370 5.76 -20.17 -0.47
CA ILE A 370 5.41 -19.25 -1.55
C ILE A 370 6.08 -17.89 -1.32
N GLY A 371 5.99 -17.35 -0.10
CA GLY A 371 6.66 -16.11 0.24
C GLY A 371 8.17 -16.18 0.04
N PHE A 372 8.81 -17.29 0.47
CA PHE A 372 10.23 -17.51 0.19
C PHE A 372 10.54 -17.49 -1.31
N LEU A 373 9.83 -18.27 -2.11
CA LEU A 373 10.05 -18.36 -3.56
C LEU A 373 9.89 -17.00 -4.24
N THR A 374 8.85 -16.24 -3.86
CA THR A 374 8.60 -14.88 -4.35
C THR A 374 9.77 -13.95 -4.01
N HIS A 375 10.25 -13.98 -2.76
CA HIS A 375 11.37 -13.13 -2.33
C HIS A 375 12.74 -13.62 -2.82
N ALA A 376 12.85 -14.89 -3.22
CA ALA A 376 14.01 -15.44 -3.92
C ALA A 376 14.02 -15.13 -5.42
N GLY A 377 12.95 -14.49 -5.94
CA GLY A 377 12.86 -14.04 -7.32
C GLY A 377 12.08 -14.97 -8.26
N THR A 378 11.39 -15.98 -7.73
CA THR A 378 10.50 -16.83 -8.53
C THR A 378 9.22 -16.08 -8.88
N PRO A 379 8.84 -15.95 -10.16
CA PRO A 379 7.60 -15.30 -10.55
C PRO A 379 6.37 -16.03 -9.98
N LEU A 380 5.41 -15.29 -9.43
CA LEU A 380 4.17 -15.86 -8.87
C LEU A 380 3.40 -16.70 -9.92
N GLN A 381 3.49 -16.32 -11.19
CA GLN A 381 2.94 -17.10 -12.31
C GLN A 381 3.48 -18.54 -12.37
N GLU A 382 4.77 -18.72 -12.13
CA GLU A 382 5.40 -20.04 -12.15
C GLU A 382 4.90 -20.88 -10.98
N ILE A 383 4.76 -20.26 -9.82
CA ILE A 383 4.17 -20.88 -8.63
C ILE A 383 2.73 -21.31 -8.92
N TYR A 384 1.93 -20.42 -9.50
CA TYR A 384 0.53 -20.69 -9.83
C TYR A 384 0.37 -21.83 -10.85
N LYS A 385 1.22 -21.90 -11.89
CA LYS A 385 1.24 -23.02 -12.85
C LYS A 385 1.57 -24.37 -12.18
N ASN A 386 2.47 -24.37 -11.20
CA ASN A 386 2.76 -25.58 -10.43
C ASN A 386 1.57 -26.01 -9.58
N TYR A 387 0.80 -25.07 -9.04
CA TYR A 387 -0.46 -25.36 -8.36
C TYR A 387 -1.49 -25.98 -9.33
N GLU A 388 -1.73 -25.37 -10.50
CA GLU A 388 -2.68 -25.89 -11.49
C GLU A 388 -2.35 -27.31 -11.96
N SER A 389 -1.08 -27.66 -11.99
CA SER A 389 -0.60 -29.00 -12.38
C SER A 389 -0.51 -29.99 -11.23
N ALA A 390 -0.78 -29.55 -10.00
CA ALA A 390 -0.70 -30.42 -8.82
C ALA A 390 -1.93 -31.32 -8.70
N THR A 391 -1.70 -32.56 -8.28
CA THR A 391 -2.76 -33.56 -8.12
C THR A 391 -3.34 -33.62 -6.70
N SER A 392 -2.60 -33.10 -5.72
CA SER A 392 -3.01 -32.97 -4.32
C SER A 392 -2.29 -31.80 -3.64
N GLN A 393 -2.68 -31.50 -2.41
CA GLN A 393 -2.03 -30.44 -1.59
C GLN A 393 -0.57 -30.83 -1.27
N GLU A 394 -0.31 -32.09 -0.99
CA GLU A 394 1.04 -32.63 -0.72
C GLU A 394 1.92 -32.57 -1.97
N ASP A 395 1.34 -32.88 -3.16
CA ASP A 395 2.04 -32.75 -4.43
C ASP A 395 2.41 -31.30 -4.71
N PHE A 396 1.52 -30.35 -4.40
CA PHE A 396 1.82 -28.93 -4.56
C PHE A 396 2.96 -28.49 -3.62
N ILE A 397 2.92 -28.86 -2.33
CA ILE A 397 4.01 -28.54 -1.38
C ILE A 397 5.33 -29.16 -1.88
N SER A 398 5.32 -30.42 -2.32
CA SER A 398 6.51 -31.06 -2.89
C SER A 398 7.05 -30.34 -4.14
N LYS A 399 6.17 -29.80 -4.98
CA LYS A 399 6.57 -28.97 -6.14
C LYS A 399 7.20 -27.65 -5.69
N LEU A 400 6.63 -26.98 -4.67
CA LEU A 400 7.21 -25.75 -4.12
C LEU A 400 8.62 -26.01 -3.58
N GLU A 401 8.82 -27.08 -2.83
CA GLU A 401 10.13 -27.48 -2.31
C GLU A 401 11.15 -27.75 -3.44
N LYS A 402 10.73 -28.43 -4.50
CA LYS A 402 11.57 -28.69 -5.69
C LYS A 402 11.93 -27.43 -6.48
N MET A 403 11.15 -26.34 -6.36
CA MET A 403 11.48 -25.06 -6.97
C MET A 403 12.61 -24.33 -6.22
N ILE A 404 12.88 -24.70 -4.97
CA ILE A 404 13.92 -24.08 -4.16
C ILE A 404 15.30 -24.56 -4.67
N LYS A 405 16.09 -23.61 -5.19
CA LYS A 405 17.43 -23.88 -5.70
C LYS A 405 18.45 -23.08 -4.90
N ILE A 406 19.32 -23.78 -4.19
CA ILE A 406 20.42 -23.16 -3.47
C ILE A 406 21.76 -23.62 -4.05
N LYS A 407 22.73 -22.70 -4.15
CA LYS A 407 24.11 -23.03 -4.51
C LYS A 407 24.83 -23.70 -3.34
N LYS A 408 26.01 -24.25 -3.62
CA LYS A 408 26.86 -24.82 -2.57
C LYS A 408 27.21 -23.77 -1.51
N ILE A 409 26.65 -23.93 -0.33
CA ILE A 409 26.71 -22.97 0.79
C ILE A 409 28.16 -22.68 1.20
N VAL A 410 29.03 -23.70 1.15
CA VAL A 410 30.44 -23.59 1.57
C VAL A 410 31.28 -22.66 0.68
N GLU A 411 30.87 -22.48 -0.56
CA GLU A 411 31.57 -21.65 -1.56
C GLU A 411 31.14 -20.20 -1.55
N LEU A 412 30.13 -19.82 -0.74
CA LEU A 412 29.56 -18.48 -0.75
C LEU A 412 30.38 -17.50 0.08
N ASN A 413 30.60 -16.30 -0.50
CA ASN A 413 31.31 -15.21 0.14
C ASN A 413 30.45 -13.93 0.10
N TYR A 414 30.34 -13.24 1.25
CA TYR A 414 29.52 -12.03 1.39
C TYR A 414 29.80 -10.95 0.33
N SER A 415 31.08 -10.77 -0.01
CA SER A 415 31.48 -9.73 -0.97
C SER A 415 30.98 -9.98 -2.41
N LYS A 416 30.68 -11.24 -2.77
CA LYS A 416 30.31 -11.66 -4.13
C LYS A 416 28.87 -12.17 -4.22
N ASP A 417 28.37 -12.81 -3.15
CA ASP A 417 27.15 -13.63 -3.19
C ASP A 417 26.06 -13.13 -2.21
N ARG A 418 26.07 -11.85 -1.84
CA ARG A 418 25.19 -11.26 -0.81
C ARG A 418 23.70 -11.65 -0.96
N ASN A 419 23.16 -11.55 -2.17
CA ASN A 419 21.75 -11.90 -2.41
C ASN A 419 21.47 -13.39 -2.20
N GLN A 420 22.41 -14.25 -2.57
CA GLN A 420 22.26 -15.70 -2.36
C GLN A 420 22.35 -16.06 -0.88
N ILE A 421 23.28 -15.46 -0.15
CA ILE A 421 23.40 -15.60 1.30
C ILE A 421 22.11 -15.11 1.99
N ARG A 422 21.57 -13.96 1.56
CA ARG A 422 20.28 -13.45 2.06
C ARG A 422 19.16 -14.47 1.88
N ASN A 423 19.06 -15.08 0.70
CA ASN A 423 18.05 -16.09 0.42
C ASN A 423 18.25 -17.36 1.25
N ILE A 424 19.49 -17.81 1.45
CA ILE A 424 19.80 -18.99 2.30
C ILE A 424 19.41 -18.72 3.76
N LEU A 425 19.76 -17.56 4.30
CA LEU A 425 19.41 -17.19 5.67
C LEU A 425 17.88 -17.01 5.84
N LEU A 426 17.19 -16.50 4.81
CA LEU A 426 15.74 -16.46 4.79
C LEU A 426 15.14 -17.88 4.78
N LEU A 427 15.65 -18.75 3.90
CA LEU A 427 15.23 -20.14 3.81
C LEU A 427 15.43 -20.89 5.13
N LEU A 428 16.57 -20.67 5.80
CA LEU A 428 16.85 -21.28 7.10
C LEU A 428 15.78 -20.93 8.14
N ASN A 429 15.36 -19.66 8.21
CA ASN A 429 14.31 -19.25 9.14
C ASN A 429 12.96 -19.87 8.79
N ILE A 430 12.61 -19.90 7.50
CA ILE A 430 11.37 -20.50 7.01
C ILE A 430 11.35 -22.01 7.23
N HIS A 431 12.44 -22.71 6.92
CA HIS A 431 12.59 -24.14 7.19
C HIS A 431 12.41 -24.47 8.68
N THR A 432 13.03 -23.67 9.55
CA THR A 432 12.91 -23.82 11.01
C THR A 432 11.47 -23.67 11.49
N LEU A 433 10.73 -22.65 10.98
CA LEU A 433 9.31 -22.45 11.29
C LEU A 433 8.45 -23.63 10.80
N ASN A 434 8.66 -24.06 9.56
CA ASN A 434 7.91 -25.18 8.97
C ASN A 434 8.18 -26.51 9.69
N LYS A 435 9.44 -26.77 10.10
CA LYS A 435 9.83 -27.96 10.88
C LYS A 435 9.16 -27.97 12.25
N GLN A 436 9.12 -26.84 12.94
CA GLN A 436 8.43 -26.71 14.23
C GLN A 436 6.92 -26.94 14.08
N LEU A 437 6.30 -26.36 13.04
CA LEU A 437 4.89 -26.58 12.76
C LEU A 437 4.60 -28.06 12.42
N GLY A 438 5.45 -28.70 11.63
CA GLY A 438 5.34 -30.13 11.32
C GLY A 438 5.33 -31.00 12.59
N ALA A 439 6.28 -30.77 13.47
CA ALA A 439 6.36 -31.50 14.76
C ALA A 439 5.13 -31.27 15.65
N LEU A 440 4.53 -30.07 15.62
CA LEU A 440 3.30 -29.77 16.38
C LEU A 440 2.07 -30.43 15.76
N ARG A 441 1.96 -30.46 14.42
CA ARG A 441 0.83 -31.09 13.70
C ARG A 441 0.75 -32.60 13.91
N GLU A 442 1.86 -33.27 14.23
CA GLU A 442 1.85 -34.68 14.63
C GLU A 442 1.08 -34.93 15.93
N HIS A 443 0.90 -33.92 16.77
CA HIS A 443 0.29 -34.03 18.09
C HIS A 443 -1.03 -33.24 18.24
N THR A 444 -1.28 -32.22 17.40
CA THR A 444 -2.45 -31.32 17.49
C THR A 444 -2.78 -30.69 16.14
N GLU A 445 -4.08 -30.44 15.87
CA GLU A 445 -4.47 -29.60 14.73
C GLU A 445 -4.17 -28.12 15.03
N VAL A 446 -2.95 -27.66 14.69
CA VAL A 446 -2.55 -26.27 14.93
C VAL A 446 -2.39 -25.53 13.60
N ASN A 447 -3.25 -24.54 13.37
CA ASN A 447 -3.09 -23.50 12.36
C ASN A 447 -2.85 -22.17 13.07
N SER A 448 -1.65 -21.98 13.63
CA SER A 448 -1.35 -20.74 14.36
C SER A 448 -0.64 -19.73 13.45
N PRO A 449 -1.08 -18.46 13.42
CA PRO A 449 -0.38 -17.36 12.72
C PRO A 449 1.07 -17.20 13.17
N SER A 450 1.41 -17.63 14.38
CA SER A 450 2.76 -17.55 14.95
C SER A 450 3.83 -18.30 14.15
N TYR A 451 3.43 -19.20 13.25
CA TYR A 451 4.36 -19.96 12.38
C TYR A 451 4.48 -19.38 10.96
N LYS A 452 3.85 -18.24 10.69
CA LYS A 452 4.04 -17.49 9.44
C LYS A 452 5.26 -16.57 9.58
N PHE A 453 6.11 -16.56 8.56
CA PHE A 453 7.20 -15.60 8.50
C PHE A 453 6.64 -14.21 8.14
N PRO A 454 6.99 -13.13 8.86
CA PRO A 454 6.39 -11.80 8.62
C PRO A 454 7.05 -11.11 7.41
N PHE A 455 6.60 -11.45 6.20
CA PHE A 455 7.14 -10.87 4.97
C PHE A 455 6.89 -9.37 4.85
N ASP A 456 5.82 -8.85 5.42
CA ASP A 456 5.52 -7.42 5.54
C ASP A 456 6.62 -6.67 6.32
N ILE A 457 6.99 -7.19 7.49
CA ILE A 457 8.08 -6.64 8.31
C ILE A 457 9.42 -6.79 7.58
N PHE A 458 9.66 -7.95 6.94
CA PHE A 458 10.89 -8.22 6.19
C PHE A 458 11.13 -7.20 5.08
N VAL A 459 10.09 -6.80 4.36
CA VAL A 459 10.18 -5.82 3.27
C VAL A 459 10.20 -4.40 3.81
N THR A 460 9.26 -4.03 4.68
CA THR A 460 9.10 -2.63 5.14
C THR A 460 10.25 -2.17 6.01
N GLN A 461 10.88 -3.06 6.77
CA GLN A 461 12.08 -2.76 7.58
C GLN A 461 13.39 -2.98 6.83
N ASN A 462 13.36 -3.32 5.54
CA ASN A 462 14.54 -3.52 4.69
C ASN A 462 15.58 -4.47 5.32
N TRP A 463 15.18 -5.70 5.59
CA TRP A 463 16.07 -6.69 6.20
C TRP A 463 17.15 -7.14 5.23
N ASP A 464 18.38 -7.24 5.75
CA ASP A 464 19.55 -7.58 4.97
C ASP A 464 20.52 -8.47 5.75
N VAL A 465 21.57 -8.89 5.07
CA VAL A 465 22.66 -9.68 5.64
C VAL A 465 23.58 -8.79 6.47
N GLU A 466 23.79 -9.18 7.72
CA GLU A 466 24.64 -8.48 8.67
C GLU A 466 25.69 -9.42 9.25
N HIS A 467 26.90 -8.89 9.51
CA HIS A 467 27.95 -9.63 10.20
C HIS A 467 27.61 -9.80 11.68
N ILE A 468 27.67 -11.04 12.18
CA ILE A 468 27.47 -11.37 13.59
C ILE A 468 28.59 -10.74 14.42
N ASP A 469 29.82 -10.95 14.00
CA ASP A 469 31.00 -10.28 14.54
C ASP A 469 31.57 -9.30 13.53
N SER A 470 31.97 -8.11 13.98
CA SER A 470 32.24 -6.98 13.08
C SER A 470 33.47 -7.20 12.19
N ALA A 471 33.30 -7.05 10.88
CA ALA A 471 34.38 -7.21 9.91
C ALA A 471 35.31 -5.99 9.79
N GLN A 472 34.89 -4.79 10.18
CA GLN A 472 35.63 -3.56 9.90
C GLN A 472 35.59 -2.56 11.05
N THR A 473 36.69 -2.48 11.79
CA THR A 473 36.99 -1.32 12.66
C THR A 473 37.75 -0.22 11.93
N ASN A 474 38.23 -0.46 10.70
CA ASN A 474 39.03 0.46 9.91
C ASN A 474 38.29 1.73 9.43
N ARG A 475 36.99 1.89 9.74
CA ARG A 475 36.20 3.10 9.41
C ARG A 475 36.13 4.14 10.53
N LEU A 476 36.73 3.87 11.70
CA LEU A 476 36.80 4.84 12.78
C LEU A 476 37.96 5.82 12.51
N SER A 477 37.75 6.72 11.55
CA SER A 477 38.79 7.69 11.12
C SER A 477 38.85 8.94 12.01
N LYS A 478 37.82 9.24 12.77
CA LYS A 478 37.76 10.41 13.67
C LYS A 478 38.04 9.99 15.11
N LYS A 479 38.83 10.77 15.81
CA LYS A 479 39.17 10.53 17.21
C LYS A 479 37.97 10.48 18.14
N GLU A 480 36.94 11.28 17.86
CA GLU A 480 35.68 11.30 18.59
C GLU A 480 34.96 9.97 18.47
N ASP A 481 34.87 9.40 17.26
CA ASP A 481 34.23 8.11 17.00
C ASP A 481 34.99 6.94 17.66
N GLN A 482 36.33 7.00 17.64
CA GLN A 482 37.20 6.05 18.33
C GLN A 482 37.00 6.09 19.84
N LYS A 483 36.98 7.29 20.43
CA LYS A 483 36.75 7.50 21.86
C LYS A 483 35.39 6.95 22.30
N GLU A 484 34.35 7.25 21.56
CA GLU A 484 33.00 6.74 21.84
C GLU A 484 32.93 5.22 21.73
N TRP A 485 33.55 4.65 20.70
CA TRP A 485 33.64 3.21 20.53
C TRP A 485 34.33 2.53 21.74
N VAL A 486 35.49 3.04 22.18
CA VAL A 486 36.22 2.53 23.34
C VAL A 486 35.38 2.63 24.63
N LYS A 487 34.74 3.78 24.87
CA LYS A 487 33.90 4.00 26.04
C LYS A 487 32.74 2.99 26.11
N VAL A 488 32.09 2.77 24.99
CA VAL A 488 30.97 1.82 24.89
C VAL A 488 31.42 0.38 25.17
N HIS A 489 32.60 -0.03 24.66
CA HIS A 489 33.07 -1.40 24.83
C HIS A 489 33.66 -1.66 26.23
N LYS A 490 34.04 -0.62 26.96
CA LYS A 490 34.50 -0.73 28.36
C LYS A 490 33.52 -1.45 29.27
N GLU A 491 32.23 -1.25 29.08
CA GLU A 491 31.18 -1.89 29.90
C GLU A 491 31.10 -3.41 29.73
N PHE A 492 31.59 -3.95 28.63
CA PHE A 492 31.48 -5.37 28.28
C PHE A 492 32.73 -6.20 28.58
N LEU A 493 33.84 -5.53 28.94
CA LEU A 493 35.10 -6.21 29.20
C LEU A 493 35.31 -6.45 30.69
N PRO A 494 35.97 -7.59 31.07
CA PRO A 494 36.31 -7.83 32.46
C PRO A 494 37.21 -6.70 33.01
N LYS A 495 36.85 -6.13 34.15
CA LYS A 495 37.56 -4.99 34.74
C LYS A 495 39.07 -5.23 34.90
N LYS A 496 39.47 -6.46 35.28
CA LYS A 496 40.87 -6.83 35.41
C LYS A 496 41.63 -6.82 34.07
N GLU A 497 40.98 -7.23 32.98
CA GLU A 497 41.59 -7.20 31.65
C GLU A 497 41.71 -5.78 31.13
N TRP A 498 40.70 -4.96 31.38
CA TRP A 498 40.74 -3.54 31.05
C TRP A 498 41.90 -2.82 31.73
N GLU A 499 42.00 -2.98 33.07
CA GLU A 499 43.04 -2.33 33.88
C GLU A 499 44.45 -2.78 33.46
N LYS A 500 44.62 -4.02 33.01
CA LYS A 500 45.90 -4.57 32.61
C LYS A 500 46.33 -4.17 31.19
N GLN A 501 45.41 -4.10 30.25
CA GLN A 501 45.74 -4.03 28.83
C GLN A 501 45.29 -2.71 28.12
N VAL A 502 44.28 -2.02 28.64
CA VAL A 502 43.70 -0.86 27.96
C VAL A 502 43.84 0.46 28.71
N ALA A 503 43.76 0.41 30.05
CA ALA A 503 43.70 1.63 30.88
C ALA A 503 44.86 2.58 30.68
N SER A 504 46.08 2.11 30.44
CA SER A 504 47.26 2.94 30.17
C SER A 504 47.10 3.75 28.86
N PHE A 505 46.60 3.12 27.80
CA PHE A 505 46.36 3.77 26.51
C PHE A 505 45.14 4.72 26.57
N GLU A 506 44.14 4.45 27.40
CA GLU A 506 43.01 5.35 27.65
C GLU A 506 43.50 6.63 28.33
N LEU A 507 44.41 6.55 29.33
CA LEU A 507 45.00 7.68 30.01
C LEU A 507 45.88 8.55 29.06
N GLU A 508 46.51 7.92 28.09
CA GLU A 508 47.32 8.58 27.06
C GLU A 508 46.46 9.14 25.90
N GLU A 509 45.13 8.97 25.94
CA GLU A 509 44.20 9.28 24.84
C GLU A 509 44.57 8.62 23.49
N ASN A 510 45.26 7.48 23.53
CA ASN A 510 45.64 6.71 22.36
C ASN A 510 44.54 5.70 22.00
N TRP A 511 43.50 6.22 21.36
CA TRP A 511 42.28 5.44 21.08
C TRP A 511 42.53 4.29 20.10
N GLU A 512 43.47 4.41 19.18
CA GLU A 512 43.83 3.32 18.24
C GLU A 512 44.40 2.10 18.99
N LYS A 513 45.33 2.32 19.93
CA LYS A 513 45.87 1.27 20.78
C LYS A 513 44.85 0.72 21.75
N CYS A 514 43.93 1.56 22.24
CA CYS A 514 42.79 1.06 23.02
C CYS A 514 41.94 0.07 22.19
N ILE A 515 41.61 0.41 20.95
CA ILE A 515 40.83 -0.43 20.05
C ILE A 515 41.56 -1.76 19.77
N GLU A 516 42.87 -1.70 19.49
CA GLU A 516 43.70 -2.90 19.26
C GLU A 516 43.71 -3.80 20.49
N ALA A 517 43.96 -3.26 21.68
CA ALA A 517 43.97 -4.03 22.92
C ALA A 517 42.57 -4.62 23.25
N ILE A 518 41.49 -3.86 23.04
CA ILE A 518 40.12 -4.35 23.22
C ILE A 518 39.84 -5.51 22.28
N LYS A 519 40.30 -5.46 21.03
CA LYS A 519 40.17 -6.53 20.06
C LYS A 519 40.97 -7.79 20.48
N GLU A 520 42.17 -7.60 21.01
CA GLU A 520 42.96 -8.70 21.54
C GLU A 520 42.28 -9.40 22.72
N ILE A 521 41.72 -8.61 23.64
CA ILE A 521 40.92 -9.13 24.76
C ILE A 521 39.68 -9.87 24.25
N ALA A 522 39.03 -9.34 23.25
CA ALA A 522 37.87 -9.95 22.60
C ALA A 522 38.24 -11.18 21.74
N LYS A 523 39.52 -11.53 21.64
CA LYS A 523 40.04 -12.60 20.77
C LYS A 523 39.63 -12.46 19.31
N GLU A 524 39.48 -11.21 18.85
CA GLU A 524 39.44 -10.92 17.44
C GLU A 524 40.84 -11.13 16.86
N LYS A 525 41.17 -12.37 16.52
CA LYS A 525 42.31 -12.58 15.64
C LYS A 525 42.03 -11.80 14.35
N SER A 526 43.03 -11.15 13.82
CA SER A 526 43.01 -10.59 12.48
C SER A 526 42.97 -11.75 11.48
N GLU A 527 41.78 -12.33 11.30
CA GLU A 527 41.56 -13.38 10.32
C GLU A 527 41.71 -12.79 8.91
N GLU A 528 42.18 -13.64 8.01
CA GLU A 528 42.16 -13.33 6.58
C GLU A 528 40.73 -12.94 6.17
N GLU A 529 40.59 -11.98 5.26
CA GLU A 529 39.32 -11.38 4.85
C GLU A 529 38.28 -12.45 4.42
N ASP A 530 38.74 -13.60 3.91
CA ASP A 530 37.90 -14.70 3.47
C ASP A 530 37.13 -15.40 4.62
N ASN A 531 37.70 -15.55 5.81
CA ASN A 531 37.03 -16.21 6.93
C ASN A 531 35.93 -15.35 7.58
N ARG A 532 36.01 -14.04 7.48
CA ARG A 532 35.00 -13.09 8.01
C ARG A 532 33.72 -13.06 7.20
N ASN A 533 33.84 -13.30 5.90
CA ASN A 533 32.77 -13.21 4.92
C ASN A 533 32.06 -14.55 4.66
N THR A 534 32.36 -15.58 5.45
CA THR A 534 31.69 -16.89 5.37
C THR A 534 30.28 -16.81 6.01
N ILE A 535 29.38 -17.68 5.57
CA ILE A 535 27.99 -17.70 6.06
C ILE A 535 27.89 -17.93 7.57
N GLY A 536 28.87 -18.61 8.19
CA GLY A 536 28.94 -18.84 9.64
C GLY A 536 29.10 -17.55 10.47
N ASN A 537 29.46 -16.43 9.85
CA ASN A 537 29.54 -15.12 10.48
C ASN A 537 28.44 -14.13 10.03
N LEU A 538 27.38 -14.64 9.39
CA LEU A 538 26.35 -13.80 8.78
C LEU A 538 24.96 -14.16 9.28
N THR A 539 24.10 -13.16 9.44
CA THR A 539 22.71 -13.34 9.87
C THR A 539 21.78 -12.33 9.18
N LEU A 540 20.46 -12.52 9.32
CA LEU A 540 19.47 -11.56 8.86
C LEU A 540 19.07 -10.60 9.97
N LEU A 541 19.06 -9.31 9.66
CA LEU A 541 18.65 -8.26 10.59
C LEU A 541 18.04 -7.07 9.86
N ASP A 542 17.15 -6.34 10.53
CA ASP A 542 16.57 -5.13 10.00
C ASP A 542 17.57 -3.96 9.99
N ALA A 543 17.36 -3.02 9.04
CA ALA A 543 18.27 -1.91 8.82
C ALA A 543 18.37 -0.92 10.00
N GLU A 544 17.32 -0.80 10.81
CA GLU A 544 17.31 0.10 11.97
C GLU A 544 18.16 -0.46 13.11
N THR A 545 17.94 -1.72 13.48
CA THR A 545 18.74 -2.42 14.51
C THR A 545 20.20 -2.47 14.10
N ASN A 546 20.51 -2.75 12.83
CA ASN A 546 21.87 -2.74 12.32
C ASN A 546 22.54 -1.36 12.48
N ARG A 547 21.84 -0.28 12.19
CA ARG A 547 22.37 1.09 12.35
C ARG A 547 22.61 1.49 13.81
N SER A 548 21.86 0.94 14.76
CA SER A 548 21.94 1.32 16.17
C SER A 548 23.29 0.96 16.82
N TYR A 549 23.93 -0.13 16.40
CA TYR A 549 25.23 -0.56 16.94
C TYR A 549 26.39 -0.51 15.94
N GLY A 550 26.12 -0.28 14.64
CA GLY A 550 27.15 -0.11 13.60
C GLY A 550 28.24 -1.19 13.63
N ASN A 551 29.50 -0.78 13.74
CA ASN A 551 30.68 -1.65 13.80
C ASN A 551 31.00 -2.17 15.22
N ALA A 552 29.99 -2.41 16.06
CA ALA A 552 30.19 -2.90 17.42
C ALA A 552 30.64 -4.38 17.44
N LEU A 553 31.39 -4.73 18.47
CA LEU A 553 31.75 -6.11 18.76
C LEU A 553 30.53 -6.93 19.20
N PHE A 554 30.63 -8.25 19.06
CA PHE A 554 29.56 -9.21 19.40
C PHE A 554 28.87 -8.97 20.76
N PRO A 555 29.58 -8.70 21.89
CA PRO A 555 28.92 -8.49 23.18
C PRO A 555 27.91 -7.32 23.18
N ARG A 556 28.25 -6.22 22.50
CA ARG A 556 27.35 -5.07 22.38
C ARG A 556 26.17 -5.40 21.47
N LYS A 557 26.43 -5.96 20.28
CA LYS A 557 25.36 -6.40 19.37
C LYS A 557 24.37 -7.33 20.08
N ARG A 558 24.91 -8.27 20.88
CA ARG A 558 24.11 -9.18 21.69
C ARG A 558 23.21 -8.45 22.68
N LYS A 559 23.73 -7.48 23.43
CA LYS A 559 22.94 -6.68 24.38
C LYS A 559 21.79 -5.97 23.68
N GLU A 560 22.07 -5.22 22.63
CA GLU A 560 21.08 -4.45 21.85
C GLU A 560 19.99 -5.36 21.26
N ILE A 561 20.35 -6.49 20.70
CA ILE A 561 19.40 -7.44 20.12
C ILE A 561 18.53 -8.09 21.20
N LEU A 562 19.11 -8.47 22.34
CA LEU A 562 18.34 -9.03 23.46
C LEU A 562 17.39 -7.98 24.07
N GLU A 563 17.77 -6.71 24.11
CA GLU A 563 16.91 -5.62 24.53
C GLU A 563 15.79 -5.38 23.51
N ALA A 564 16.09 -5.41 22.21
CA ALA A 564 15.08 -5.32 21.16
C ALA A 564 14.02 -6.43 21.26
N ILE A 565 14.45 -7.68 21.50
CA ILE A 565 13.56 -8.82 21.74
C ILE A 565 12.70 -8.61 22.99
N ARG A 566 13.27 -8.15 24.09
CA ARG A 566 12.53 -7.84 25.33
C ARG A 566 11.49 -6.75 25.14
N ASN A 567 11.75 -5.79 24.28
CA ASN A 567 10.85 -4.71 23.92
C ASN A 567 9.81 -5.11 22.86
N GLY A 568 9.71 -6.40 22.50
CA GLY A 568 8.72 -6.93 21.56
C GLY A 568 9.06 -6.73 20.08
N LYS A 569 10.28 -6.27 19.75
CA LYS A 569 10.71 -6.20 18.34
C LYS A 569 10.90 -7.60 17.79
N TYR A 570 10.37 -7.84 16.59
CA TYR A 570 10.55 -9.13 15.93
C TYR A 570 12.01 -9.28 15.46
N VAL A 571 12.64 -10.36 15.88
CA VAL A 571 13.97 -10.79 15.40
C VAL A 571 13.83 -12.23 14.90
N PRO A 572 14.39 -12.58 13.72
CA PRO A 572 14.26 -13.93 13.18
C PRO A 572 14.79 -14.98 14.15
N GLN A 573 14.13 -16.14 14.20
CA GLN A 573 14.45 -17.18 15.16
C GLN A 573 15.92 -17.64 15.06
N CYS A 574 16.43 -17.84 13.85
CA CYS A 574 17.83 -18.23 13.67
C CYS A 574 18.81 -17.14 14.10
N THR A 575 18.44 -15.86 13.95
CA THR A 575 19.19 -14.74 14.51
C THR A 575 19.16 -14.75 16.05
N GLN A 576 17.99 -15.00 16.65
CA GLN A 576 17.89 -15.16 18.12
C GLN A 576 18.80 -16.28 18.64
N MET A 577 18.84 -17.46 17.98
CA MET A 577 19.70 -18.58 18.37
C MET A 577 21.19 -18.19 18.42
N ILE A 578 21.63 -17.33 17.51
CA ILE A 578 23.01 -16.81 17.49
C ILE A 578 23.28 -15.98 18.75
N PHE A 579 22.42 -15.03 19.05
CA PHE A 579 22.61 -14.10 20.16
C PHE A 579 22.25 -14.69 21.53
N TYR A 580 21.46 -15.78 21.57
CA TYR A 580 21.33 -16.64 22.75
C TYR A 580 22.54 -17.57 22.96
N LYS A 581 23.45 -17.61 21.99
CA LYS A 581 24.69 -18.41 22.05
C LYS A 581 24.41 -19.92 22.04
N ASN A 582 23.53 -20.37 21.16
CA ASN A 582 23.21 -21.80 21.00
C ASN A 582 24.25 -22.58 20.19
N PHE A 583 25.30 -21.92 19.68
CA PHE A 583 26.34 -22.52 18.87
C PHE A 583 27.71 -22.40 19.55
N GLY A 584 28.53 -23.47 19.47
CA GLY A 584 29.86 -23.55 20.05
C GLY A 584 29.88 -23.98 21.52
N GLU A 585 31.07 -23.94 22.16
CA GLU A 585 31.22 -24.34 23.55
C GLU A 585 30.51 -23.39 24.53
N THR A 586 29.75 -23.95 25.46
CA THR A 586 28.90 -23.25 26.45
C THR A 586 29.63 -22.79 27.70
N SER A 587 30.95 -22.61 27.69
CA SER A 587 31.67 -22.10 28.85
C SER A 587 31.31 -20.62 29.11
N LEU A 588 31.14 -20.23 30.36
CA LEU A 588 30.80 -18.85 30.77
C LEU A 588 31.78 -17.81 30.22
N GLN A 589 33.06 -18.16 30.03
CA GLN A 589 34.06 -17.28 29.44
C GLN A 589 33.92 -17.10 27.92
N ASN A 590 33.41 -18.11 27.20
CA ASN A 590 33.18 -18.06 25.76
C ASN A 590 31.84 -17.42 25.38
N SER A 591 30.99 -17.11 26.35
CA SER A 591 29.67 -16.49 26.09
C SER A 591 29.74 -15.05 25.58
N LEU A 592 30.89 -14.40 25.66
CA LEU A 592 31.10 -13.01 25.28
C LEU A 592 31.56 -12.81 23.82
N TYR A 593 31.97 -13.89 23.13
CA TYR A 593 32.59 -13.80 21.81
C TYR A 593 31.91 -14.69 20.79
N TRP A 594 32.00 -14.36 19.52
CA TRP A 594 31.63 -15.20 18.38
C TRP A 594 32.89 -15.80 17.77
N SER A 595 33.37 -16.91 18.39
CA SER A 595 34.61 -17.57 18.01
C SER A 595 34.49 -18.36 16.69
N ASP A 596 35.61 -18.79 16.13
CA ASP A 596 35.66 -19.65 14.94
C ASP A 596 34.91 -20.97 15.12
N ASP A 597 34.95 -21.56 16.33
CA ASP A 597 34.13 -22.72 16.65
C ASP A 597 32.64 -22.43 16.56
N CYS A 598 32.20 -21.22 16.98
CA CYS A 598 30.83 -20.81 16.83
C CYS A 598 30.44 -20.60 15.36
N LYS A 599 31.31 -19.95 14.56
CA LYS A 599 31.11 -19.75 13.13
C LYS A 599 31.00 -21.11 12.41
N LYS A 600 31.88 -22.04 12.71
CA LYS A 600 31.86 -23.39 12.16
C LYS A 600 30.61 -24.16 12.59
N ALA A 601 30.29 -24.18 13.88
CA ALA A 601 29.10 -24.86 14.38
C ALA A 601 27.80 -24.31 13.77
N TYR A 602 27.70 -22.98 13.57
CA TYR A 602 26.56 -22.36 12.91
C TYR A 602 26.51 -22.68 11.40
N GLN A 603 27.66 -22.67 10.73
CA GLN A 603 27.73 -23.08 9.32
C GLN A 603 27.35 -24.57 9.15
N ASP A 604 27.80 -25.44 10.00
CA ASP A 604 27.45 -26.88 10.01
C ASP A 604 25.95 -27.07 10.28
N TYR A 605 25.37 -26.26 11.17
CA TYR A 605 23.92 -26.24 11.40
C TYR A 605 23.15 -25.86 10.12
N ILE A 606 23.54 -24.77 9.44
CA ILE A 606 22.92 -24.35 8.18
C ILE A 606 22.99 -25.46 7.13
N LEU A 607 24.17 -26.09 6.98
CA LEU A 607 24.39 -27.18 6.04
C LEU A 607 23.51 -28.39 6.34
N ASN A 608 23.36 -28.73 7.60
CA ASN A 608 22.56 -29.89 8.03
C ASN A 608 21.06 -29.65 7.85
N GLU A 609 20.57 -28.48 8.23
CA GLU A 609 19.15 -28.15 8.10
C GLU A 609 18.73 -28.02 6.62
N LEU A 610 19.58 -27.48 5.77
CA LEU A 610 19.24 -27.21 4.36
C LEU A 610 19.78 -28.26 3.37
N LYS A 611 20.32 -29.41 3.86
CA LYS A 611 20.90 -30.45 3.00
C LYS A 611 19.98 -31.02 1.94
N GLU A 612 18.68 -31.00 2.18
CA GLU A 612 17.69 -31.53 1.24
C GLU A 612 17.48 -30.62 0.02
N TYR A 613 17.65 -29.32 0.19
CA TYR A 613 17.54 -28.32 -0.89
C TYR A 613 18.81 -28.21 -1.76
N GLY A 614 19.92 -28.75 -1.31
CA GLY A 614 21.24 -28.76 -2.01
C GLY A 614 21.55 -30.02 -2.84
N LYS A 615 20.62 -30.96 -2.94
CA LYS A 615 20.83 -32.25 -3.63
C LYS A 615 20.52 -32.24 -5.13
N GLN A 616 20.31 -31.08 -5.73
CA GLN A 616 19.99 -30.97 -7.17
C GLN A 616 21.21 -30.58 -8.01
#